data_75e0794c18d4a3be779d41d43cd8429c
#
_entry.id   75e0794c18d4a3be779d41d43cd8429c
#
_cell.length_a   1.000
_cell.length_b   1.000
_cell.length_c   1.000
_cell.angle_alpha   90.00
_cell.angle_beta   90.00
_cell.angle_gamma   90.00
#
_symmetry.space_group_name_H-M   'P 1'
#
loop_
_entity.id
_entity.type
_entity.pdbx_description
1 polymer ?
#
loop_
_entity_poly.entity_id
_entity_poly.type
_entity_poly.pdbx_seq_one_letter_code
_entity_poly.pdbx_strand_id
1 'polypeptide(L)'
;SAADVAFVAPTERVLTVSVDGENRAYPIRVMTVHTAMRESFGDRQFLICRSRYTQLPRVFEIPQNLKGSLWGHAGRLYHGNVVLYDELTGSLWDTFSGRCIAGSNVGATLSRVPCRVVPWERWRSEHPESPVLTRQTGFSRLTEGGAYGENTRNAVETYLANPELPFAVKGDYHDEPTAAAAKAFVLGETAGSESRAYPLGRLLTQAPNGVEDSLAGQSFTVRATTPRTARIETDSTDVHGVVMLYFAWKSVRPD
;
A
#
# COMPACT_ATOMS: atom_id res chain seq x y z
N SER A 1 17.68 10.53 -13.61
CA SER A 1 17.52 10.85 -15.05
C SER A 1 16.45 9.96 -15.68
N ALA A 2 15.99 10.29 -16.90
CA ALA A 2 15.03 9.45 -17.64
C ALA A 2 15.57 8.02 -17.88
N ALA A 3 16.88 7.85 -18.02
CA ALA A 3 17.56 6.56 -18.16
C ALA A 3 17.45 5.70 -16.88
N ASP A 4 17.48 6.32 -15.71
CA ASP A 4 17.43 5.62 -14.42
C ASP A 4 16.07 5.00 -14.14
N VAL A 5 15.02 5.44 -14.83
CA VAL A 5 13.64 4.94 -14.69
C VAL A 5 13.13 4.20 -15.92
N ALA A 6 13.98 4.00 -16.94
CA ALA A 6 13.61 3.25 -18.16
C ALA A 6 13.18 1.80 -17.88
N PHE A 7 13.48 1.27 -16.71
CA PHE A 7 13.05 -0.05 -16.29
C PHE A 7 11.57 -0.13 -15.86
N VAL A 8 10.90 1.01 -15.66
CA VAL A 8 9.48 1.07 -15.27
C VAL A 8 8.63 1.16 -16.52
N ALA A 9 7.90 0.11 -16.83
CA ALA A 9 7.00 0.11 -17.99
C ALA A 9 5.83 1.10 -17.78
N PRO A 10 5.25 1.68 -18.86
CA PRO A 10 4.15 2.64 -18.78
C PRO A 10 2.98 2.18 -17.91
N THR A 11 2.58 0.92 -18.05
CA THR A 11 1.46 0.32 -17.30
C THR A 11 1.86 -0.20 -15.92
N GLU A 12 3.15 -0.17 -15.56
CA GLU A 12 3.61 -0.60 -14.26
C GLU A 12 3.11 0.35 -13.16
N ARG A 13 2.76 -0.22 -12.02
CA ARG A 13 2.23 0.54 -10.90
C ARG A 13 3.33 1.18 -10.07
N VAL A 14 3.08 2.41 -9.66
CA VAL A 14 3.92 3.14 -8.71
C VAL A 14 3.08 3.56 -7.50
N LEU A 15 3.63 3.44 -6.31
CA LEU A 15 3.12 4.12 -5.13
C LEU A 15 3.54 5.58 -5.22
N THR A 16 2.62 6.49 -4.97
CA THR A 16 2.87 7.93 -5.02
C THR A 16 2.49 8.59 -3.72
N VAL A 17 3.26 9.58 -3.34
CA VAL A 17 3.02 10.39 -2.15
C VAL A 17 3.34 11.86 -2.48
N SER A 18 2.52 12.74 -1.92
CA SER A 18 2.72 14.19 -2.00
C SER A 18 2.76 14.74 -0.58
N VAL A 19 3.83 15.44 -0.24
CA VAL A 19 4.02 16.08 1.07
C VAL A 19 4.48 17.51 0.82
N ASP A 20 3.76 18.47 1.34
CA ASP A 20 4.09 19.92 1.26
C ASP A 20 4.43 20.38 -0.18
N GLY A 21 3.71 19.83 -1.17
CA GLY A 21 3.92 20.14 -2.60
C GLY A 21 5.02 19.32 -3.28
N GLU A 22 5.82 18.56 -2.53
CA GLU A 22 6.82 17.67 -3.09
C GLU A 22 6.19 16.31 -3.44
N ASN A 23 6.34 15.90 -4.69
CA ASN A 23 5.76 14.67 -5.23
C ASN A 23 6.85 13.63 -5.45
N ARG A 24 6.63 12.37 -5.03
CA ARG A 24 7.57 11.26 -5.27
C ARG A 24 6.84 9.98 -5.68
N ALA A 25 7.52 9.15 -6.46
CA ALA A 25 7.01 7.86 -6.92
C ALA A 25 7.95 6.70 -6.57
N TYR A 26 7.36 5.58 -6.21
CA TYR A 26 8.06 4.35 -5.78
C TYR A 26 7.53 3.17 -6.60
N PRO A 27 8.30 2.64 -7.56
CA PRO A 27 7.86 1.49 -8.35
C PRO A 27 7.52 0.30 -7.46
N ILE A 28 6.32 -0.27 -7.65
CA ILE A 28 5.84 -1.39 -6.85
C ILE A 28 6.78 -2.59 -6.92
N ARG A 29 7.46 -2.78 -8.05
CA ARG A 29 8.47 -3.83 -8.23
C ARG A 29 9.61 -3.68 -7.23
N VAL A 30 10.13 -2.48 -7.04
CA VAL A 30 11.21 -2.22 -6.05
C VAL A 30 10.68 -2.44 -4.64
N MET A 31 9.48 -1.93 -4.34
CA MET A 31 8.83 -2.12 -3.04
C MET A 31 8.44 -3.58 -2.73
N THR A 32 8.39 -4.45 -3.71
CA THR A 32 8.16 -5.89 -3.48
C THR A 32 9.36 -6.53 -2.77
N VAL A 33 10.54 -6.01 -3.02
CA VAL A 33 11.79 -6.45 -2.39
C VAL A 33 12.06 -5.67 -1.10
N HIS A 34 11.85 -4.34 -1.15
CA HIS A 34 12.03 -3.44 -0.01
C HIS A 34 10.67 -3.15 0.64
N THR A 35 10.32 -3.92 1.66
CA THR A 35 9.04 -3.81 2.35
C THR A 35 8.83 -2.46 3.04
N ALA A 36 9.91 -1.83 3.49
CA ALA A 36 9.89 -0.53 4.16
C ALA A 36 11.11 0.29 3.75
N MET A 37 10.91 1.58 3.59
CA MET A 37 11.95 2.57 3.28
C MET A 37 11.70 3.82 4.10
N ARG A 38 12.78 4.42 4.59
CA ARG A 38 12.74 5.74 5.23
C ARG A 38 13.05 6.80 4.17
N GLU A 39 12.23 7.82 4.13
CA GLU A 39 12.37 8.98 3.23
C GLU A 39 12.34 10.28 4.02
N SER A 40 12.93 11.33 3.47
CA SER A 40 12.89 12.68 4.05
C SER A 40 12.25 13.63 3.04
N PHE A 41 11.28 14.41 3.50
CA PHE A 41 10.68 15.54 2.81
C PHE A 41 10.96 16.76 3.68
N GLY A 42 11.90 17.61 3.26
CA GLY A 42 12.47 18.63 4.14
C GLY A 42 13.02 18.02 5.44
N ASP A 43 12.64 18.57 6.58
CA ASP A 43 13.06 18.11 7.91
C ASP A 43 12.22 16.95 8.47
N ARG A 44 11.14 16.59 7.80
CA ARG A 44 10.23 15.51 8.20
C ARG A 44 10.68 14.18 7.64
N GLN A 45 10.51 13.12 8.42
CA GLN A 45 10.82 11.76 8.00
C GLN A 45 9.56 10.92 7.86
N PHE A 46 9.56 10.04 6.85
CA PHE A 46 8.43 9.21 6.50
C PHE A 46 8.86 7.77 6.31
N LEU A 47 7.98 6.87 6.71
CA LEU A 47 8.09 5.44 6.47
C LEU A 47 7.20 5.09 5.28
N ILE A 48 7.81 4.77 4.16
CA ILE A 48 7.12 4.29 2.96
C ILE A 48 7.13 2.76 3.03
N CYS A 49 5.99 2.13 3.16
CA CYS A 49 5.94 0.68 3.29
C CYS A 49 4.86 0.03 2.43
N ARG A 50 5.08 -1.26 2.12
CA ARG A 50 4.14 -2.07 1.39
C ARG A 50 4.19 -3.53 1.84
N SER A 51 3.04 -4.08 2.19
CA SER A 51 2.91 -5.51 2.40
C SER A 51 2.81 -6.24 1.07
N ARG A 52 3.77 -7.12 0.75
CA ARG A 52 3.73 -7.92 -0.47
C ARG A 52 2.60 -8.98 -0.46
N TYR A 53 2.16 -9.41 0.71
CA TYR A 53 1.11 -10.43 0.85
C TYR A 53 -0.29 -9.86 0.70
N THR A 54 -0.55 -8.70 1.29
CA THR A 54 -1.86 -8.03 1.25
C THR A 54 -1.94 -6.99 0.14
N GLN A 55 -0.83 -6.70 -0.53
CA GLN A 55 -0.65 -5.64 -1.53
C GLN A 55 -0.89 -4.23 -0.97
N LEU A 56 -1.05 -4.11 0.34
CA LEU A 56 -1.34 -2.86 1.05
C LEU A 56 -0.15 -1.91 1.01
N PRO A 57 -0.28 -0.71 0.41
CA PRO A 57 0.66 0.38 0.54
C PRO A 57 0.31 1.24 1.75
N ARG A 58 1.29 1.79 2.43
CA ARG A 58 1.12 2.79 3.49
C ARG A 58 2.29 3.75 3.51
N VAL A 59 1.97 4.97 3.91
CA VAL A 59 2.94 5.99 4.25
C VAL A 59 2.59 6.53 5.63
N PHE A 60 3.58 6.59 6.50
CA PHE A 60 3.45 7.12 7.84
C PHE A 60 4.49 8.20 8.08
N GLU A 61 4.14 9.24 8.79
CA GLU A 61 5.12 10.17 9.33
C GLU A 61 5.83 9.55 10.54
N ILE A 62 7.15 9.61 10.54
CA ILE A 62 7.98 9.15 11.65
C ILE A 62 8.03 10.26 12.70
N PRO A 63 7.55 10.04 13.92
CA PRO A 63 7.55 11.06 14.95
C PRO A 63 8.97 11.41 15.40
N GLN A 64 9.15 12.57 16.00
CA GLN A 64 10.46 13.11 16.35
C GLN A 64 11.28 12.18 17.27
N ASN A 65 10.63 11.49 18.21
CA ASN A 65 11.28 10.53 19.11
C ASN A 65 11.78 9.25 18.43
N LEU A 66 11.35 8.98 17.19
CA LEU A 66 11.81 7.86 16.35
C LEU A 66 12.61 8.34 15.13
N LYS A 67 12.87 9.65 15.01
CA LYS A 67 13.65 10.21 13.91
C LYS A 67 15.04 9.59 13.89
N GLY A 68 15.46 9.16 12.71
CA GLY A 68 16.74 8.47 12.54
C GLY A 68 16.69 6.95 12.72
N SER A 69 15.62 6.39 13.28
CA SER A 69 15.49 4.93 13.43
C SER A 69 15.59 4.23 12.08
N LEU A 70 16.24 3.08 12.05
CA LEU A 70 16.12 2.12 10.96
C LEU A 70 14.85 1.28 11.18
N TRP A 71 14.24 0.92 10.06
CA TRP A 71 13.00 0.15 10.07
C TRP A 71 13.19 -1.14 9.28
N GLY A 72 12.77 -2.25 9.84
CA GLY A 72 12.94 -3.55 9.23
C GLY A 72 11.71 -4.44 9.36
N HIS A 73 11.72 -5.54 8.58
CA HIS A 73 10.69 -6.56 8.63
C HIS A 73 10.92 -7.46 9.85
N ALA A 74 9.93 -7.57 10.74
CA ALA A 74 10.03 -8.38 11.97
C ALA A 74 9.91 -9.90 11.74
N GLY A 75 9.81 -10.37 10.49
CA GLY A 75 9.62 -11.78 10.16
C GLY A 75 8.24 -12.32 10.55
N ARG A 76 7.28 -11.46 10.85
CA ARG A 76 5.94 -11.81 11.34
C ARG A 76 4.87 -11.11 10.53
N LEU A 77 3.66 -11.69 10.57
CA LEU A 77 2.46 -11.09 10.01
C LEU A 77 1.44 -10.83 11.14
N TYR A 78 0.69 -9.74 11.00
CA TYR A 78 -0.45 -9.41 11.83
C TYR A 78 -1.64 -9.11 10.91
N HIS A 79 -2.73 -9.85 11.02
CA HIS A 79 -3.85 -9.81 10.08
C HIS A 79 -3.40 -9.92 8.60
N GLY A 80 -2.45 -10.81 8.31
CA GLY A 80 -1.86 -10.97 6.99
C GLY A 80 -0.92 -9.85 6.54
N ASN A 81 -0.86 -8.73 7.26
CA ASN A 81 0.03 -7.62 6.97
C ASN A 81 1.41 -7.82 7.60
N VAL A 82 2.41 -7.29 6.94
CA VAL A 82 3.79 -7.29 7.45
C VAL A 82 3.87 -6.49 8.74
N VAL A 83 4.55 -7.03 9.74
CA VAL A 83 4.93 -6.31 10.96
C VAL A 83 6.33 -5.75 10.76
N LEU A 84 6.48 -4.46 11.04
CA LEU A 84 7.78 -3.79 11.05
C LEU A 84 8.28 -3.62 12.48
N TYR A 85 9.60 -3.52 12.63
CA TYR A 85 10.21 -3.07 13.87
C TYR A 85 10.96 -1.76 13.64
N ASP A 86 11.04 -0.92 14.66
CA ASP A 86 12.00 0.18 14.72
C ASP A 86 13.22 -0.24 15.54
N GLU A 87 14.42 0.12 15.06
CA GLU A 87 15.67 -0.30 15.70
C GLU A 87 15.94 0.44 17.01
N LEU A 88 15.50 1.70 17.15
CA LEU A 88 15.76 2.50 18.33
C LEU A 88 15.10 1.94 19.59
N THR A 89 13.88 1.39 19.45
CA THR A 89 13.11 0.92 20.61
C THR A 89 12.81 -0.56 20.59
N GLY A 90 13.06 -1.24 19.46
CA GLY A 90 12.69 -2.62 19.22
C GLY A 90 11.17 -2.84 19.19
N SER A 91 10.38 -1.78 19.10
CA SER A 91 8.92 -1.88 19.08
C SER A 91 8.42 -2.43 17.76
N LEU A 92 7.29 -3.15 17.81
CA LEU A 92 6.65 -3.78 16.65
C LEU A 92 5.42 -2.98 16.22
N TRP A 93 5.31 -2.75 14.90
CA TRP A 93 4.32 -1.87 14.32
C TRP A 93 3.50 -2.59 13.25
N ASP A 94 2.17 -2.51 13.39
CA ASP A 94 1.24 -2.99 12.37
C ASP A 94 1.20 -2.03 11.18
N THR A 95 1.48 -2.53 10.00
CA THR A 95 1.49 -1.72 8.77
C THR A 95 0.11 -1.36 8.25
N PHE A 96 -0.97 -1.98 8.71
CA PHE A 96 -2.32 -1.58 8.33
C PHE A 96 -2.74 -0.28 9.04
N SER A 97 -2.65 -0.28 10.36
CA SER A 97 -3.13 0.83 11.19
C SER A 97 -2.05 1.86 11.55
N GLY A 98 -0.77 1.48 11.50
CA GLY A 98 0.35 2.26 12.04
C GLY A 98 0.49 2.13 13.56
N ARG A 99 -0.28 1.26 14.20
CA ARG A 99 -0.28 1.09 15.65
C ARG A 99 0.92 0.26 16.10
N CYS A 100 1.56 0.67 17.19
CA CYS A 100 2.52 -0.16 17.90
C CYS A 100 1.79 -1.26 18.66
N ILE A 101 2.11 -2.52 18.35
CA ILE A 101 1.45 -3.72 18.88
C ILE A 101 2.28 -4.45 19.94
N ALA A 102 3.56 -4.16 20.04
CA ALA A 102 4.46 -4.73 21.07
C ALA A 102 5.69 -3.83 21.25
N GLY A 103 6.32 -3.90 22.41
CA GLY A 103 7.52 -3.13 22.76
C GLY A 103 7.20 -1.90 23.61
N SER A 104 8.20 -1.03 23.79
CA SER A 104 8.11 0.13 24.68
C SER A 104 7.13 1.21 24.23
N ASN A 105 6.80 1.25 22.94
CA ASN A 105 5.84 2.20 22.35
C ASN A 105 4.41 1.64 22.19
N VAL A 106 4.10 0.51 22.86
CA VAL A 106 2.76 -0.11 22.77
C VAL A 106 1.64 0.91 22.98
N GLY A 107 0.67 0.93 22.05
CA GLY A 107 -0.47 1.84 22.05
C GLY A 107 -0.24 3.15 21.28
N ALA A 108 1.00 3.51 20.98
CA ALA A 108 1.28 4.64 20.08
C ALA A 108 0.84 4.31 18.65
N THR A 109 0.54 5.34 17.88
CA THR A 109 0.13 5.22 16.48
C THR A 109 0.87 6.23 15.63
N LEU A 110 1.45 5.78 14.53
CA LEU A 110 2.09 6.64 13.52
C LEU A 110 1.01 7.41 12.74
N SER A 111 1.26 8.68 12.48
CA SER A 111 0.37 9.51 11.66
C SER A 111 0.39 9.03 10.22
N ARG A 112 -0.79 8.73 9.68
CA ARG A 112 -0.95 8.24 8.31
C ARG A 112 -0.88 9.39 7.32
N VAL A 113 -0.19 9.17 6.22
CA VAL A 113 -0.09 10.13 5.10
C VAL A 113 -0.81 9.54 3.89
N PRO A 114 -1.66 10.32 3.21
CA PRO A 114 -2.32 9.89 1.98
C PRO A 114 -1.31 9.43 0.93
N CYS A 115 -1.59 8.28 0.32
CA CYS A 115 -0.80 7.75 -0.77
C CYS A 115 -1.70 7.05 -1.79
N ARG A 116 -1.25 6.93 -3.04
CA ARG A 116 -2.01 6.30 -4.11
C ARG A 116 -1.13 5.29 -4.85
N VAL A 117 -1.77 4.33 -5.51
CA VAL A 117 -1.11 3.45 -6.48
C VAL A 117 -1.73 3.71 -7.84
N VAL A 118 -0.91 4.18 -8.76
CA VAL A 118 -1.34 4.57 -10.12
C VAL A 118 -0.42 3.94 -11.17
N PRO A 119 -0.83 3.83 -12.44
CA PRO A 119 0.06 3.50 -13.55
C PRO A 119 1.16 4.55 -13.70
N TRP A 120 2.38 4.12 -14.05
CA TRP A 120 3.54 5.00 -14.21
C TRP A 120 3.32 6.08 -15.26
N GLU A 121 2.74 5.73 -16.42
CA GLU A 121 2.47 6.68 -17.49
C GLU A 121 1.60 7.85 -17.04
N ARG A 122 0.58 7.55 -16.21
CA ARG A 122 -0.31 8.56 -15.66
C ARG A 122 0.45 9.48 -14.71
N TRP A 123 1.19 8.91 -13.75
CA TRP A 123 1.96 9.74 -12.81
C TRP A 123 2.97 10.63 -13.50
N ARG A 124 3.69 10.06 -14.46
CA ARG A 124 4.70 10.80 -15.24
C ARG A 124 4.08 11.95 -16.06
N SER A 125 2.88 11.77 -16.59
CA SER A 125 2.19 12.84 -17.32
C SER A 125 1.70 13.97 -16.41
N GLU A 126 1.24 13.62 -15.19
CA GLU A 126 0.77 14.59 -14.20
C GLU A 126 1.93 15.29 -13.46
N HIS A 127 3.06 14.60 -13.29
CA HIS A 127 4.22 15.05 -12.49
C HIS A 127 5.55 14.70 -13.19
N PRO A 128 5.88 15.34 -14.34
CA PRO A 128 7.04 14.97 -15.16
C PRO A 128 8.38 15.16 -14.44
N GLU A 129 8.47 16.11 -13.52
CA GLU A 129 9.68 16.42 -12.73
C GLU A 129 9.75 15.66 -11.39
N SER A 130 8.77 14.80 -11.08
CA SER A 130 8.73 14.07 -9.82
C SER A 130 9.92 13.12 -9.69
N PRO A 131 10.68 13.15 -8.59
CA PRO A 131 11.66 12.12 -8.28
C PRO A 131 11.02 10.74 -8.22
N VAL A 132 11.74 9.75 -8.74
CA VAL A 132 11.31 8.35 -8.77
C VAL A 132 12.38 7.47 -8.14
N LEU A 133 11.97 6.56 -7.27
CA LEU A 133 12.89 5.58 -6.71
C LEU A 133 13.46 4.72 -7.83
N THR A 134 14.78 4.68 -7.92
CA THR A 134 15.50 3.87 -8.90
C THR A 134 15.83 2.47 -8.35
N ARG A 135 16.47 1.64 -9.17
CA ARG A 135 17.01 0.35 -8.73
C ARG A 135 18.29 0.49 -7.89
N GLN A 136 18.91 1.67 -7.89
CA GLN A 136 20.14 1.95 -7.14
C GLN A 136 19.78 2.23 -5.66
N THR A 137 19.38 1.19 -4.94
CA THR A 137 18.89 1.31 -3.56
C THR A 137 20.01 1.18 -2.52
N GLY A 138 21.28 1.12 -2.94
CA GLY A 138 22.41 0.86 -2.05
C GLY A 138 22.62 -0.63 -1.69
N PHE A 139 21.75 -1.53 -2.15
CA PHE A 139 21.85 -2.98 -1.96
C PHE A 139 22.34 -3.65 -3.26
N SER A 140 23.62 -3.58 -3.53
CA SER A 140 24.24 -4.05 -4.78
C SER A 140 23.88 -5.51 -5.14
N ARG A 141 23.87 -6.42 -4.15
CA ARG A 141 23.50 -7.82 -4.35
C ARG A 141 22.09 -8.00 -4.91
N LEU A 142 21.15 -7.16 -4.52
CA LEU A 142 19.79 -7.19 -5.03
C LEU A 142 19.73 -6.64 -6.46
N THR A 143 20.49 -5.60 -6.75
CA THR A 143 20.57 -5.00 -8.08
C THR A 143 21.24 -5.94 -9.08
N GLU A 144 22.39 -6.50 -8.72
CA GLU A 144 23.17 -7.44 -9.54
C GLU A 144 22.46 -8.78 -9.74
N GLY A 145 21.79 -9.28 -8.69
CA GLY A 145 21.02 -10.52 -8.72
C GLY A 145 19.69 -10.48 -9.47
N GLY A 146 19.36 -9.33 -10.10
CA GLY A 146 18.11 -9.18 -10.85
C GLY A 146 16.84 -9.21 -9.98
N ALA A 147 16.97 -8.93 -8.68
CA ALA A 147 15.85 -8.95 -7.73
C ALA A 147 14.70 -8.01 -8.11
N TYR A 148 14.97 -6.97 -8.89
CA TYR A 148 13.94 -6.06 -9.42
C TYR A 148 13.47 -6.44 -10.83
N GLY A 149 13.86 -7.61 -11.31
CA GLY A 149 13.58 -8.10 -12.65
C GLY A 149 12.24 -8.82 -12.79
N GLU A 150 12.14 -9.58 -13.85
CA GLU A 150 10.95 -10.30 -14.23
C GLU A 150 10.60 -11.43 -13.24
N ASN A 151 11.59 -12.07 -12.62
CA ASN A 151 11.38 -13.10 -11.61
C ASN A 151 10.58 -12.59 -10.40
N THR A 152 10.82 -11.37 -9.95
CA THR A 152 10.05 -10.76 -8.85
C THR A 152 8.62 -10.45 -9.27
N ARG A 153 8.43 -9.99 -10.52
CA ARG A 153 7.09 -9.80 -11.09
C ARG A 153 6.36 -11.14 -11.15
N ASN A 154 6.98 -12.17 -11.70
CA ASN A 154 6.39 -13.50 -11.84
C ASN A 154 6.04 -14.11 -10.49
N ALA A 155 6.87 -13.95 -9.47
CA ALA A 155 6.58 -14.41 -8.11
C ALA A 155 5.33 -13.75 -7.52
N VAL A 156 5.13 -12.45 -7.74
CA VAL A 156 3.92 -11.75 -7.31
C VAL A 156 2.70 -12.23 -8.09
N GLU A 157 2.79 -12.39 -9.40
CA GLU A 157 1.68 -12.89 -10.23
C GLU A 157 1.32 -14.33 -9.86
N THR A 158 2.30 -15.20 -9.65
CA THR A 158 2.10 -16.57 -9.17
C THR A 158 1.40 -16.59 -7.81
N TYR A 159 1.84 -15.73 -6.88
CA TYR A 159 1.16 -15.56 -5.58
C TYR A 159 -0.29 -15.13 -5.73
N LEU A 160 -0.57 -14.16 -6.60
CA LEU A 160 -1.93 -13.66 -6.81
C LEU A 160 -2.83 -14.66 -7.51
N ALA A 161 -2.28 -15.47 -8.43
CA ALA A 161 -3.01 -16.49 -9.15
C ALA A 161 -3.33 -17.74 -8.31
N ASN A 162 -2.54 -18.03 -7.27
CA ASN A 162 -2.81 -19.13 -6.37
C ASN A 162 -3.99 -18.78 -5.44
N PRO A 163 -5.09 -19.54 -5.39
CA PRO A 163 -6.21 -19.27 -4.50
C PRO A 163 -5.87 -19.44 -3.01
N GLU A 164 -4.87 -20.28 -2.70
CA GLU A 164 -4.50 -20.58 -1.33
C GLU A 164 -3.65 -19.47 -0.68
N LEU A 165 -3.89 -19.21 0.61
CA LEU A 165 -3.04 -18.35 1.43
C LEU A 165 -1.92 -19.18 2.07
N PRO A 166 -0.64 -18.75 1.99
CA PRO A 166 0.48 -19.48 2.57
C PRO A 166 0.60 -19.33 4.10
N PHE A 167 -0.41 -18.74 4.74
CA PHE A 167 -0.48 -18.51 6.19
C PHE A 167 -1.95 -18.45 6.65
N ALA A 168 -2.16 -18.72 7.93
CA ALA A 168 -3.49 -18.60 8.53
C ALA A 168 -3.89 -17.11 8.66
N VAL A 169 -5.12 -16.80 8.28
CA VAL A 169 -5.74 -15.49 8.47
C VAL A 169 -7.00 -15.68 9.29
N LYS A 170 -7.17 -14.85 10.31
CA LYS A 170 -8.39 -14.83 11.12
C LYS A 170 -9.47 -14.03 10.39
N GLY A 171 -10.68 -14.56 10.33
CA GLY A 171 -11.84 -13.94 9.71
C GLY A 171 -12.42 -14.81 8.60
N ASP A 172 -13.70 -14.60 8.30
CA ASP A 172 -14.39 -15.27 7.21
C ASP A 172 -14.28 -14.43 5.94
N TYR A 173 -13.42 -14.84 5.02
CA TYR A 173 -13.23 -14.24 3.71
C TYR A 173 -13.75 -15.16 2.57
N HIS A 174 -14.41 -16.25 2.94
CA HIS A 174 -15.03 -17.19 2.00
C HIS A 174 -16.53 -16.91 1.78
N ASP A 175 -17.13 -16.06 2.60
CA ASP A 175 -18.59 -15.84 2.67
C ASP A 175 -19.22 -15.08 1.50
N GLU A 176 -18.43 -14.53 0.59
CA GLU A 176 -18.99 -13.88 -0.59
C GLU A 176 -19.04 -14.86 -1.76
N PRO A 177 -20.20 -15.47 -2.06
CA PRO A 177 -20.35 -16.42 -3.16
C PRO A 177 -20.14 -15.79 -4.55
N THR A 178 -19.97 -14.52 -4.62
CA THR A 178 -19.84 -13.76 -5.86
C THR A 178 -18.45 -13.31 -6.11
N ALA A 179 -17.47 -14.01 -5.46
CA ALA A 179 -16.28 -13.86 -5.93
C ALA A 179 -15.27 -12.97 -5.98
N ALA A 180 -15.05 -12.41 -5.03
CA ALA A 180 -13.70 -12.03 -4.83
C ALA A 180 -13.00 -13.28 -4.29
N ALA A 181 -12.25 -13.97 -5.15
CA ALA A 181 -11.25 -14.86 -4.61
C ALA A 181 -10.54 -14.11 -3.48
N ALA A 182 -10.14 -14.78 -2.41
CA ALA A 182 -9.52 -14.16 -1.23
C ALA A 182 -8.47 -13.09 -1.59
N LYS A 183 -7.84 -13.23 -2.77
CA LYS A 183 -6.84 -12.31 -3.32
C LYS A 183 -7.38 -11.34 -4.38
N ALA A 184 -8.69 -11.14 -4.48
CA ALA A 184 -9.22 -10.07 -5.31
C ALA A 184 -8.84 -8.72 -4.71
N PHE A 185 -8.57 -7.75 -5.59
CA PHE A 185 -8.33 -6.39 -5.14
C PHE A 185 -9.65 -5.69 -4.79
N VAL A 186 -9.66 -5.07 -3.64
CA VAL A 186 -10.75 -4.20 -3.19
C VAL A 186 -10.20 -2.81 -2.88
N LEU A 187 -11.01 -1.79 -3.09
CA LEU A 187 -10.83 -0.52 -2.43
C LEU A 187 -11.56 -0.60 -1.10
N GLY A 188 -10.82 -0.60 -0.01
CA GLY A 188 -11.37 -0.50 1.33
C GLY A 188 -11.45 0.96 1.74
N GLU A 189 -12.62 1.40 2.17
CA GLU A 189 -12.91 2.77 2.58
C GLU A 189 -13.27 2.82 4.05
N THR A 190 -12.81 3.87 4.75
CA THR A 190 -13.16 4.11 6.15
C THR A 190 -13.47 5.58 6.39
N ALA A 191 -14.55 5.86 7.12
CA ALA A 191 -14.88 7.17 7.62
C ALA A 191 -15.45 7.02 9.05
N GLY A 192 -14.80 7.65 10.03
CA GLY A 192 -15.14 7.44 11.43
C GLY A 192 -15.04 5.96 11.84
N SER A 193 -16.14 5.39 12.36
CA SER A 193 -16.24 3.97 12.72
C SER A 193 -16.77 3.08 11.59
N GLU A 194 -17.27 3.67 10.50
CA GLU A 194 -17.83 2.93 9.38
C GLU A 194 -16.74 2.50 8.39
N SER A 195 -16.97 1.37 7.73
CA SER A 195 -16.04 0.87 6.71
C SER A 195 -16.79 0.10 5.62
N ARG A 196 -16.28 0.17 4.40
CA ARG A 196 -16.85 -0.55 3.25
C ARG A 196 -15.76 -0.98 2.27
N ALA A 197 -15.97 -2.12 1.61
CA ALA A 197 -15.07 -2.62 0.58
C ALA A 197 -15.76 -2.67 -0.79
N TYR A 198 -15.07 -2.22 -1.81
CA TYR A 198 -15.54 -2.20 -3.19
C TYR A 198 -14.65 -3.10 -4.05
N PRO A 199 -15.13 -4.29 -4.47
CA PRO A 199 -14.36 -5.18 -5.35
C PRO A 199 -14.10 -4.53 -6.71
N LEU A 200 -12.82 -4.33 -7.06
CA LEU A 200 -12.45 -3.57 -8.25
C LEU A 200 -12.91 -4.22 -9.55
N GLY A 201 -12.88 -5.55 -9.62
CA GLY A 201 -13.38 -6.28 -10.77
C GLY A 201 -14.86 -6.03 -11.04
N ARG A 202 -15.69 -5.94 -9.99
CA ARG A 202 -17.12 -5.61 -10.11
C ARG A 202 -17.32 -4.15 -10.55
N LEU A 203 -16.59 -3.23 -9.95
CA LEU A 203 -16.68 -1.82 -10.34
C LEU A 203 -16.41 -1.61 -11.82
N LEU A 204 -15.38 -2.27 -12.36
CA LEU A 204 -15.04 -2.15 -13.79
C LEU A 204 -16.12 -2.65 -14.71
N THR A 205 -16.86 -3.69 -14.33
CA THR A 205 -17.87 -4.32 -15.20
C THR A 205 -19.28 -3.77 -14.97
N GLN A 206 -19.65 -3.47 -13.74
CA GLN A 206 -21.02 -3.11 -13.36
C GLN A 206 -21.20 -1.60 -13.15
N ALA A 207 -20.14 -0.88 -12.85
CA ALA A 207 -20.15 0.56 -12.61
C ALA A 207 -18.91 1.26 -13.18
N PRO A 208 -18.70 1.24 -14.49
CA PRO A 208 -17.50 1.81 -15.12
C PRO A 208 -17.36 3.32 -14.88
N ASN A 209 -18.48 4.00 -14.65
CA ASN A 209 -18.51 5.42 -14.31
C ASN A 209 -18.32 5.72 -12.79
N GLY A 210 -18.13 4.68 -11.99
CA GLY A 210 -17.99 4.77 -10.54
C GLY A 210 -19.31 4.56 -9.80
N VAL A 211 -19.19 4.44 -8.48
CA VAL A 211 -20.31 4.30 -7.54
C VAL A 211 -20.27 5.49 -6.58
N GLU A 212 -21.36 6.21 -6.50
CA GLU A 212 -21.58 7.22 -5.47
C GLU A 212 -22.03 6.52 -4.19
N ASP A 213 -21.43 6.88 -3.07
CA ASP A 213 -21.76 6.30 -1.77
C ASP A 213 -21.46 7.30 -0.65
N SER A 214 -21.81 6.93 0.58
CA SER A 214 -21.52 7.72 1.78
C SER A 214 -21.19 6.84 2.97
N LEU A 215 -20.27 7.29 3.81
CA LEU A 215 -19.89 6.70 5.09
C LEU A 215 -19.80 7.80 6.14
N ALA A 216 -20.38 7.57 7.31
CA ALA A 216 -20.41 8.55 8.41
C ALA A 216 -20.87 9.95 7.95
N GLY A 217 -21.82 10.02 7.02
CA GLY A 217 -22.34 11.27 6.46
C GLY A 217 -21.41 11.96 5.45
N GLN A 218 -20.29 11.36 5.07
CA GLN A 218 -19.35 11.87 4.08
C GLN A 218 -19.62 11.22 2.73
N SER A 219 -19.98 12.02 1.73
CA SER A 219 -20.21 11.55 0.36
C SER A 219 -18.91 11.43 -0.43
N PHE A 220 -18.83 10.41 -1.28
CA PHE A 220 -17.69 10.19 -2.17
C PHE A 220 -18.10 9.37 -3.39
N THR A 221 -17.27 9.38 -4.42
CA THR A 221 -17.40 8.50 -5.57
C THR A 221 -16.19 7.56 -5.64
N VAL A 222 -16.45 6.26 -5.72
CA VAL A 222 -15.43 5.23 -5.94
C VAL A 222 -15.37 4.87 -7.40
N ARG A 223 -14.19 4.92 -8.00
CA ARG A 223 -13.97 4.54 -9.40
C ARG A 223 -12.77 3.61 -9.54
N ALA A 224 -12.99 2.40 -10.01
CA ALA A 224 -11.89 1.53 -10.43
C ALA A 224 -11.30 2.04 -11.75
N THR A 225 -9.98 2.10 -11.83
CA THR A 225 -9.26 2.52 -13.05
C THR A 225 -8.59 1.36 -13.76
N THR A 226 -8.26 0.31 -13.02
CA THR A 226 -7.80 -0.99 -13.49
C THR A 226 -8.26 -2.07 -12.51
N PRO A 227 -8.08 -3.37 -12.81
CA PRO A 227 -8.37 -4.43 -11.84
C PRO A 227 -7.58 -4.34 -10.51
N ARG A 228 -6.59 -3.44 -10.42
CA ARG A 228 -5.68 -3.31 -9.28
C ARG A 228 -5.48 -1.87 -8.80
N THR A 229 -6.19 -0.92 -9.38
CA THR A 229 -6.10 0.49 -9.01
C THR A 229 -7.49 1.12 -9.01
N ALA A 230 -7.72 2.00 -8.06
CA ALA A 230 -8.94 2.77 -7.93
C ALA A 230 -8.62 4.18 -7.41
N ARG A 231 -9.59 5.07 -7.53
CA ARG A 231 -9.57 6.40 -6.94
C ARG A 231 -10.86 6.66 -6.18
N ILE A 232 -10.76 7.54 -5.21
CA ILE A 232 -11.88 8.14 -4.51
C ILE A 232 -11.92 9.60 -4.92
N GLU A 233 -13.09 10.07 -5.25
CA GLU A 233 -13.38 11.48 -5.53
C GLU A 233 -14.24 11.98 -4.37
N THR A 234 -13.71 12.86 -3.53
CA THR A 234 -14.37 13.43 -2.36
C THR A 234 -13.72 14.74 -1.97
N ASP A 235 -14.51 15.63 -1.39
CA ASP A 235 -14.04 16.87 -0.77
C ASP A 235 -13.70 16.69 0.73
N SER A 236 -14.00 15.52 1.29
CA SER A 236 -13.75 15.21 2.70
C SER A 236 -12.32 14.73 2.93
N THR A 237 -11.68 15.25 3.98
CA THR A 237 -10.40 14.78 4.48
C THR A 237 -10.50 13.54 5.36
N ASP A 238 -11.72 13.19 5.80
CA ASP A 238 -11.98 12.08 6.72
C ASP A 238 -12.25 10.75 6.01
N VAL A 239 -12.36 10.79 4.68
CA VAL A 239 -12.54 9.62 3.82
C VAL A 239 -11.19 9.07 3.41
N HIS A 240 -10.89 7.83 3.81
CA HIS A 240 -9.57 7.23 3.64
C HIS A 240 -9.63 5.87 2.96
N GLY A 241 -9.46 5.86 1.65
CA GLY A 241 -9.42 4.63 0.87
C GLY A 241 -8.04 4.02 0.68
N VAL A 242 -8.01 2.71 0.60
CA VAL A 242 -6.81 1.98 0.24
C VAL A 242 -7.13 0.74 -0.61
N VAL A 243 -6.32 0.52 -1.63
CA VAL A 243 -6.42 -0.69 -2.44
C VAL A 243 -5.57 -1.80 -1.81
N MET A 244 -6.21 -2.94 -1.52
CA MET A 244 -5.56 -4.12 -0.95
C MET A 244 -6.30 -5.40 -1.34
N LEU A 245 -5.80 -6.57 -0.90
CA LEU A 245 -6.48 -7.83 -1.14
C LEU A 245 -7.66 -8.03 -0.15
N TYR A 246 -8.71 -8.66 -0.62
CA TYR A 246 -9.98 -8.84 0.10
C TYR A 246 -9.80 -9.57 1.45
N PHE A 247 -9.08 -10.69 1.48
CA PHE A 247 -8.84 -11.42 2.73
C PHE A 247 -8.22 -10.53 3.83
N ALA A 248 -7.34 -9.63 3.43
CA ALA A 248 -6.66 -8.75 4.36
C ALA A 248 -7.59 -7.64 4.87
N TRP A 249 -8.48 -7.15 4.01
CA TRP A 249 -9.53 -6.22 4.43
C TRP A 249 -10.45 -6.87 5.46
N LYS A 250 -10.99 -8.07 5.16
CA LYS A 250 -11.87 -8.80 6.07
C LYS A 250 -11.19 -9.18 7.40
N SER A 251 -9.89 -9.41 7.42
CA SER A 251 -9.17 -9.73 8.65
C SER A 251 -9.04 -8.56 9.63
N VAL A 252 -9.12 -7.31 9.13
CA VAL A 252 -9.03 -6.09 9.94
C VAL A 252 -10.39 -5.38 10.09
N ARG A 253 -11.36 -5.74 9.25
CA ARG A 253 -12.74 -5.24 9.21
C ARG A 253 -13.68 -6.44 8.98
N PRO A 254 -13.95 -7.25 10.01
CA PRO A 254 -14.71 -8.48 9.85
C PRO A 254 -16.20 -8.26 9.55
N ASP A 255 -16.72 -7.08 9.88
CA ASP A 255 -18.14 -6.73 9.73
C ASP A 255 -18.49 -6.19 8.35
#